data_22bc749201ff0020c7053a2f46a14dbe
#
_entry.id   22bc749201ff0020c7053a2f46a14dbe
#
_cell.length_a   1.000
_cell.length_b   1.000
_cell.length_c   1.000
_cell.angle_alpha   90.00
_cell.angle_beta   90.00
_cell.angle_gamma   90.00
#
_symmetry.space_group_name_H-M   'P 1'
#
loop_
_entity.id
_entity.type
_entity.pdbx_description
1 polymer ?
#
loop_
_entity_poly.entity_id
_entity_poly.type
_entity_poly.pdbx_seq_one_letter_code
_entity_poly.pdbx_strand_id
1 'polypeptide(L)'
;MKKTLLSFIAAGALLAASCTTDPVATETFNREDVVGEWTVNQVAYSGEMPNPINPSALMQFSGIGTQLYGKINIYEMPDTGNLHVDFVANLNTIQVPVSLISGGTWYLENNDSTLVLDNDSVSYAFKMISGLPTQQIWQTSFMQIPADSSYWADIDLELTLIK
;
A
#
# COMPACT_ATOMS: atom_id res chain seq x y z
N MET A 1 54.40 59.79 0.99
CA MET A 1 52.98 59.55 0.76
C MET A 1 52.82 58.06 0.64
N LYS A 2 52.38 57.38 1.73
CA LYS A 2 52.20 55.92 1.81
C LYS A 2 50.73 55.62 1.59
N LYS A 3 50.35 54.86 0.53
CA LYS A 3 48.97 54.36 0.27
C LYS A 3 48.87 52.98 0.92
N THR A 4 48.10 52.89 1.96
CA THR A 4 47.69 51.62 2.59
C THR A 4 46.55 51.01 1.82
N LEU A 5 46.78 49.83 1.32
CA LEU A 5 45.76 49.01 0.63
C LEU A 5 45.06 48.16 1.70
N LEU A 6 43.79 48.39 1.89
CA LEU A 6 42.93 47.59 2.80
C LEU A 6 42.39 46.39 2.03
N SER A 7 42.85 45.19 2.36
CA SER A 7 42.30 43.93 1.85
C SER A 7 41.09 43.49 2.68
N PHE A 8 39.93 43.51 2.08
CA PHE A 8 38.71 42.88 2.65
C PHE A 8 38.74 41.38 2.35
N ILE A 9 38.93 40.59 3.37
CA ILE A 9 38.72 39.14 3.32
C ILE A 9 37.25 38.91 3.63
N ALA A 10 36.45 38.56 2.60
CA ALA A 10 35.09 38.09 2.77
C ALA A 10 35.13 36.59 3.15
N ALA A 11 34.92 36.29 4.41
CA ALA A 11 34.70 34.94 4.88
C ALA A 11 33.27 34.49 4.50
N GLY A 12 33.19 33.73 3.42
CA GLY A 12 31.94 33.03 3.03
C GLY A 12 31.69 31.85 3.96
N ALA A 13 30.78 31.99 4.89
CA ALA A 13 30.31 30.90 5.70
C ALA A 13 29.37 30.01 4.80
N LEU A 14 29.88 28.86 4.35
CA LEU A 14 29.08 27.80 3.76
C LEU A 14 28.22 27.19 4.87
N LEU A 15 26.96 27.58 4.93
CA LEU A 15 25.92 26.85 5.67
C LEU A 15 25.63 25.57 4.91
N ALA A 16 26.33 24.48 5.27
CA ALA A 16 25.90 23.14 4.90
C ALA A 16 24.58 22.86 5.63
N ALA A 17 23.47 23.06 4.93
CA ALA A 17 22.17 22.54 5.38
C ALA A 17 22.27 21.01 5.31
N SER A 18 22.62 20.38 6.43
CA SER A 18 22.50 18.97 6.64
C SER A 18 20.96 18.69 6.62
N CYS A 19 20.43 18.23 5.49
CA CYS A 19 19.16 17.54 5.49
C CYS A 19 19.37 16.22 6.25
N THR A 20 19.21 16.25 7.56
CA THR A 20 18.89 15.04 8.30
C THR A 20 17.51 14.63 7.85
N THR A 21 17.42 13.65 6.96
CA THR A 21 16.19 12.87 6.79
C THR A 21 15.99 12.19 8.14
N ASP A 22 15.13 12.77 8.98
CA ASP A 22 14.64 12.07 10.15
C ASP A 22 14.12 10.70 9.66
N PRO A 23 14.50 9.60 10.33
CA PRO A 23 13.91 8.30 9.99
C PRO A 23 12.41 8.48 10.11
N VAL A 24 11.67 8.20 9.02
CA VAL A 24 10.22 8.19 9.04
C VAL A 24 9.83 7.26 10.19
N ALA A 25 9.27 7.84 11.23
CA ALA A 25 8.80 7.06 12.36
C ALA A 25 7.83 6.02 11.79
N THR A 26 8.19 4.75 11.91
CA THR A 26 7.27 3.67 11.55
C THR A 26 6.13 3.78 12.54
N GLU A 27 4.95 4.15 12.08
CA GLU A 27 3.77 4.18 12.92
C GLU A 27 3.56 2.76 13.46
N THR A 28 3.53 2.61 14.77
CA THR A 28 3.15 1.37 15.43
C THR A 28 1.64 1.39 15.62
N PHE A 29 0.98 0.39 15.08
CA PHE A 29 -0.47 0.26 15.21
C PHE A 29 -0.78 -0.56 16.47
N ASN A 30 -1.76 -0.10 17.22
CA ASN A 30 -2.27 -0.89 18.33
C ASN A 30 -3.28 -1.89 17.79
N ARG A 31 -3.33 -3.06 18.40
CA ARG A 31 -4.31 -4.10 18.09
C ARG A 31 -5.76 -3.56 18.09
N GLU A 32 -6.09 -2.70 19.06
CA GLU A 32 -7.40 -2.08 19.21
C GLU A 32 -7.77 -1.16 18.03
N ASP A 33 -6.80 -0.55 17.37
CA ASP A 33 -7.03 0.33 16.21
C ASP A 33 -7.47 -0.46 14.98
N VAL A 34 -7.06 -1.72 14.88
CA VAL A 34 -7.35 -2.60 13.74
C VAL A 34 -8.71 -3.28 13.90
N VAL A 35 -9.08 -3.63 15.13
CA VAL A 35 -10.35 -4.33 15.44
C VAL A 35 -11.55 -3.46 15.07
N GLY A 36 -12.52 -4.06 14.38
CA GLY A 36 -13.79 -3.42 14.01
C GLY A 36 -14.26 -3.75 12.60
N GLU A 37 -15.31 -3.07 12.20
CA GLU A 37 -15.89 -3.17 10.86
C GLU A 37 -15.39 -2.02 9.99
N TRP A 38 -14.72 -2.36 8.90
CA TRP A 38 -14.14 -1.42 7.97
C TRP A 38 -14.84 -1.48 6.62
N THR A 39 -15.12 -0.31 6.06
CA THR A 39 -15.59 -0.16 4.68
C THR A 39 -14.42 0.32 3.83
N VAL A 40 -14.18 -0.33 2.71
CA VAL A 40 -13.17 0.11 1.73
C VAL A 40 -13.78 1.26 0.93
N ASN A 41 -13.27 2.46 1.14
CA ASN A 41 -13.75 3.67 0.48
C ASN A 41 -13.07 3.92 -0.86
N GLN A 42 -11.84 3.46 -1.02
CA GLN A 42 -11.06 3.57 -2.25
C GLN A 42 -10.08 2.41 -2.37
N VAL A 43 -9.87 1.97 -3.61
CA VAL A 43 -8.78 1.08 -4.00
C VAL A 43 -7.94 1.80 -5.04
N ALA A 44 -6.70 2.12 -4.71
CA ALA A 44 -5.70 2.46 -5.72
C ALA A 44 -4.91 1.20 -6.05
N TYR A 45 -4.55 1.03 -7.32
CA TYR A 45 -3.75 -0.10 -7.77
C TYR A 45 -2.65 0.35 -8.71
N SER A 46 -1.54 -0.38 -8.67
CA SER A 46 -0.46 -0.30 -9.65
C SER A 46 0.13 -1.69 -9.86
N GLY A 47 0.92 -1.84 -10.92
CA GLY A 47 1.57 -3.11 -11.14
C GLY A 47 2.15 -3.23 -12.53
N GLU A 48 2.52 -4.47 -12.87
CA GLU A 48 3.08 -4.81 -14.17
C GLU A 48 2.54 -6.12 -14.71
N MET A 49 2.52 -6.22 -16.02
CA MET A 49 2.10 -7.40 -16.75
C MET A 49 2.89 -7.56 -18.05
N PRO A 50 3.00 -8.78 -18.62
CA PRO A 50 3.56 -8.95 -19.94
C PRO A 50 2.81 -8.11 -21.00
N ASN A 51 3.56 -7.46 -21.87
CA ASN A 51 2.96 -6.70 -22.96
C ASN A 51 2.31 -7.66 -23.96
N PRO A 52 1.01 -7.52 -24.29
CA PRO A 52 0.32 -8.43 -25.22
C PRO A 52 0.92 -8.49 -26.63
N ILE A 53 1.60 -7.43 -27.07
CA ILE A 53 2.23 -7.36 -28.38
C ILE A 53 3.66 -7.90 -28.36
N ASN A 54 4.36 -7.72 -27.23
CA ASN A 54 5.72 -8.21 -27.03
C ASN A 54 5.85 -8.81 -25.63
N PRO A 55 5.55 -10.10 -25.45
CA PRO A 55 5.54 -10.74 -24.13
C PRO A 55 6.88 -10.75 -23.38
N SER A 56 7.98 -10.44 -24.06
CA SER A 56 9.30 -10.28 -23.43
C SER A 56 9.49 -8.92 -22.77
N ALA A 57 8.58 -7.97 -22.98
CA ALA A 57 8.58 -6.67 -22.34
C ALA A 57 7.45 -6.60 -21.31
N LEU A 58 7.71 -5.92 -20.18
CA LEU A 58 6.69 -5.62 -19.19
C LEU A 58 6.01 -4.29 -19.50
N MET A 59 4.75 -4.21 -19.17
CA MET A 59 3.92 -3.02 -19.29
C MET A 59 3.39 -2.66 -17.90
N GLN A 60 3.65 -1.43 -17.48
CA GLN A 60 3.15 -0.93 -16.22
C GLN A 60 1.73 -0.38 -16.37
N PHE A 61 0.95 -0.51 -15.32
CA PHE A 61 -0.39 0.05 -15.21
C PHE A 61 -0.62 0.62 -13.82
N SER A 62 -1.55 1.57 -13.71
CA SER A 62 -2.02 2.11 -12.43
C SER A 62 -3.40 2.73 -12.59
N GLY A 63 -4.13 2.83 -11.50
CA GLY A 63 -5.44 3.47 -11.53
C GLY A 63 -6.17 3.41 -10.19
N ILE A 64 -7.43 3.80 -10.25
CA ILE A 64 -8.38 3.68 -9.15
C ILE A 64 -9.43 2.64 -9.54
N GLY A 65 -9.71 1.72 -8.63
CA GLY A 65 -10.74 0.70 -8.81
C GLY A 65 -12.13 1.31 -8.99
N THR A 66 -12.88 0.79 -9.94
CA THR A 66 -14.26 1.17 -10.18
C THR A 66 -15.20 0.03 -9.77
N GLN A 67 -16.50 0.30 -9.62
CA GLN A 67 -17.50 -0.68 -9.15
C GLN A 67 -17.08 -1.32 -7.82
N LEU A 68 -16.56 -0.49 -6.92
CA LEU A 68 -15.99 -0.92 -5.65
C LEU A 68 -17.08 -1.42 -4.70
N TYR A 69 -16.88 -2.61 -4.18
CA TYR A 69 -17.49 -3.11 -2.96
C TYR A 69 -16.37 -3.59 -2.05
N GLY A 70 -16.38 -3.20 -0.77
CA GLY A 70 -15.34 -3.66 0.13
C GLY A 70 -15.75 -3.57 1.59
N LYS A 71 -15.64 -4.71 2.28
CA LYS A 71 -15.80 -4.82 3.72
C LYS A 71 -14.72 -5.69 4.31
N ILE A 72 -14.19 -5.24 5.43
CA ILE A 72 -13.22 -5.98 6.24
C ILE A 72 -13.70 -5.93 7.68
N ASN A 73 -13.91 -7.09 8.27
CA ASN A 73 -14.33 -7.20 9.65
C ASN A 73 -13.22 -7.91 10.43
N ILE A 74 -12.73 -7.29 11.48
CA ILE A 74 -11.70 -7.83 12.36
C ILE A 74 -12.28 -7.94 13.76
N TYR A 75 -12.34 -9.16 14.28
CA TYR A 75 -12.90 -9.45 15.59
C TYR A 75 -11.78 -9.88 16.56
N GLU A 76 -11.95 -9.47 17.80
CA GLU A 76 -11.14 -9.91 18.92
C GLU A 76 -11.92 -10.96 19.72
N MET A 77 -11.38 -12.08 20.07
CA MET A 77 -12.02 -13.15 20.86
C MET A 77 -13.25 -13.83 20.18
N PRO A 78 -13.05 -14.76 19.28
CA PRO A 78 -11.77 -15.22 18.77
C PRO A 78 -11.16 -14.24 17.76
N ASP A 79 -9.84 -14.31 17.59
CA ASP A 79 -9.10 -13.50 16.62
C ASP A 79 -9.42 -13.98 15.20
N THR A 80 -10.58 -13.55 14.72
CA THR A 80 -11.07 -13.90 13.39
C THR A 80 -11.30 -12.66 12.56
N GLY A 81 -11.12 -12.79 11.25
CA GLY A 81 -11.35 -11.71 10.31
C GLY A 81 -12.05 -12.21 9.05
N ASN A 82 -12.78 -11.32 8.40
CA ASN A 82 -13.37 -11.54 7.10
C ASN A 82 -13.02 -10.37 6.19
N LEU A 83 -12.59 -10.71 4.99
CA LEU A 83 -12.25 -9.79 3.92
C LEU A 83 -13.12 -10.10 2.71
N HIS A 84 -13.79 -9.09 2.17
CA HIS A 84 -14.44 -9.16 0.88
C HIS A 84 -14.28 -7.80 0.18
N VAL A 85 -13.44 -7.75 -0.84
CA VAL A 85 -13.18 -6.55 -1.64
C VAL A 85 -13.28 -6.92 -3.11
N ASP A 86 -14.24 -6.34 -3.82
CA ASP A 86 -14.44 -6.48 -5.25
C ASP A 86 -14.27 -5.11 -5.92
N PHE A 87 -13.58 -5.07 -7.03
CA PHE A 87 -13.46 -3.88 -7.87
C PHE A 87 -13.10 -4.26 -9.31
N VAL A 88 -13.25 -3.32 -10.22
CA VAL A 88 -12.78 -3.46 -11.60
C VAL A 88 -11.53 -2.62 -11.79
N ALA A 89 -10.43 -3.27 -12.14
CA ALA A 89 -9.19 -2.62 -12.55
C ALA A 89 -9.19 -2.39 -14.06
N ASN A 90 -8.72 -1.21 -14.50
CA ASN A 90 -8.50 -0.91 -15.90
C ASN A 90 -7.02 -1.08 -16.23
N LEU A 91 -6.66 -2.21 -16.81
CA LEU A 91 -5.31 -2.50 -17.25
C LEU A 91 -5.15 -2.00 -18.70
N ASN A 92 -4.87 -0.70 -18.84
CA ASN A 92 -4.87 0.03 -20.13
C ASN A 92 -6.23 -0.01 -20.84
N THR A 93 -6.47 -0.97 -21.73
CA THR A 93 -7.73 -1.11 -22.47
C THR A 93 -8.58 -2.30 -21.99
N ILE A 94 -8.07 -3.07 -21.05
CA ILE A 94 -8.73 -4.28 -20.56
C ILE A 94 -9.30 -4.00 -19.18
N GLN A 95 -10.57 -4.32 -18.99
CA GLN A 95 -11.22 -4.29 -17.67
C GLN A 95 -11.10 -5.67 -17.03
N VAL A 96 -10.51 -5.72 -15.85
CA VAL A 96 -10.30 -6.95 -15.10
C VAL A 96 -11.04 -6.86 -13.79
N PRO A 97 -12.03 -7.74 -13.55
CA PRO A 97 -12.63 -7.86 -12.23
C PRO A 97 -11.61 -8.48 -11.26
N VAL A 98 -11.43 -7.85 -10.12
CA VAL A 98 -10.56 -8.30 -9.05
C VAL A 98 -11.39 -8.56 -7.81
N SER A 99 -11.18 -9.70 -7.19
CA SER A 99 -11.89 -10.10 -5.97
C SER A 99 -10.88 -10.63 -4.95
N LEU A 100 -10.86 -10.03 -3.77
CA LEU A 100 -10.12 -10.51 -2.62
C LEU A 100 -11.12 -10.98 -1.58
N ILE A 101 -11.12 -12.28 -1.34
CA ILE A 101 -12.01 -12.90 -0.37
C ILE A 101 -11.17 -13.78 0.54
N SER A 102 -11.23 -13.53 1.84
CA SER A 102 -10.66 -14.36 2.86
C SER A 102 -11.50 -14.30 4.12
N GLY A 103 -11.41 -15.35 4.92
CA GLY A 103 -11.95 -15.37 6.26
C GLY A 103 -11.15 -16.40 7.05
N GLY A 104 -10.84 -16.13 8.30
CA GLY A 104 -10.00 -17.01 9.09
C GLY A 104 -9.48 -16.33 10.34
N THR A 105 -8.29 -16.70 10.76
CA THR A 105 -7.60 -16.06 11.87
C THR A 105 -6.82 -14.84 11.43
N TRP A 106 -6.63 -13.89 12.32
CA TRP A 106 -5.76 -12.76 12.07
C TRP A 106 -4.73 -12.57 13.18
N TYR A 107 -3.60 -11.97 12.81
CA TYR A 107 -2.55 -11.60 13.74
C TYR A 107 -1.72 -10.44 13.17
N LEU A 108 -0.93 -9.80 14.04
CA LEU A 108 -0.02 -8.72 13.66
C LEU A 108 1.41 -9.23 13.59
N GLU A 109 2.15 -8.79 12.60
CA GLU A 109 3.57 -9.07 12.37
C GLU A 109 4.38 -7.77 12.21
N ASN A 110 5.69 -7.90 12.14
CA ASN A 110 6.63 -6.81 11.86
C ASN A 110 6.46 -5.61 12.81
N ASN A 111 6.47 -5.88 14.12
CA ASN A 111 6.24 -4.88 15.18
C ASN A 111 4.90 -4.16 14.99
N ASP A 112 3.84 -4.94 14.79
CA ASP A 112 2.46 -4.47 14.66
C ASP A 112 2.20 -3.55 13.45
N SER A 113 3.06 -3.61 12.42
CA SER A 113 2.88 -2.84 11.19
C SER A 113 2.25 -3.62 10.03
N THR A 114 2.04 -4.93 10.20
CA THR A 114 1.46 -5.81 9.18
C THR A 114 0.34 -6.65 9.78
N LEU A 115 -0.86 -6.50 9.25
CA LEU A 115 -2.00 -7.36 9.54
C LEU A 115 -1.98 -8.56 8.60
N VAL A 116 -2.01 -9.76 9.14
CA VAL A 116 -2.14 -11.00 8.36
C VAL A 116 -3.52 -11.59 8.59
N LEU A 117 -4.23 -11.91 7.50
CA LEU A 117 -5.46 -12.69 7.48
C LEU A 117 -5.18 -14.04 6.83
N ASP A 118 -5.35 -15.12 7.59
CA ASP A 118 -4.97 -16.46 7.19
C ASP A 118 -6.11 -17.47 7.36
N ASN A 119 -6.36 -18.30 6.33
CA ASN A 119 -7.38 -19.35 6.36
C ASN A 119 -6.91 -20.70 5.85
N ASP A 120 -5.65 -21.05 6.03
CA ASP A 120 -4.99 -22.29 5.58
C ASP A 120 -4.89 -22.44 4.04
N SER A 121 -5.69 -21.72 3.26
CA SER A 121 -5.70 -21.80 1.78
C SER A 121 -5.18 -20.54 1.13
N VAL A 122 -5.50 -19.39 1.70
CA VAL A 122 -5.11 -18.07 1.22
C VAL A 122 -4.74 -17.21 2.41
N SER A 123 -3.58 -16.58 2.32
CA SER A 123 -3.10 -15.62 3.30
C SER A 123 -2.89 -14.27 2.64
N TYR A 124 -3.44 -13.23 3.23
CA TYR A 124 -3.21 -11.85 2.82
C TYR A 124 -2.46 -11.11 3.93
N ALA A 125 -1.34 -10.49 3.55
CA ALA A 125 -0.57 -9.61 4.43
C ALA A 125 -0.80 -8.15 4.02
N PHE A 126 -1.32 -7.36 4.92
CA PHE A 126 -1.58 -5.94 4.71
C PHE A 126 -0.59 -5.11 5.52
N LYS A 127 0.30 -4.42 4.85
CA LYS A 127 1.15 -3.42 5.48
C LYS A 127 0.30 -2.19 5.81
N MET A 128 0.22 -1.83 7.07
CA MET A 128 -0.48 -0.64 7.53
C MET A 128 0.44 0.57 7.35
N ILE A 129 0.00 1.55 6.55
CA ILE A 129 0.81 2.72 6.17
C ILE A 129 0.48 3.94 7.01
N SER A 130 -0.79 4.16 7.27
CA SER A 130 -1.25 5.20 8.18
C SER A 130 -2.53 4.76 8.88
N GLY A 131 -2.73 5.19 10.11
CA GLY A 131 -3.87 4.79 10.91
C GLY A 131 -4.36 5.88 11.84
N LEU A 132 -5.60 6.30 11.61
CA LEU A 132 -6.44 6.93 12.60
C LEU A 132 -7.48 5.91 13.06
N PRO A 133 -8.09 6.06 14.23
CA PRO A 133 -9.11 5.11 14.72
C PRO A 133 -10.30 4.90 13.79
N THR A 134 -10.57 5.88 12.91
CA THR A 134 -11.71 5.86 11.98
C THR A 134 -11.31 5.83 10.50
N GLN A 135 -10.02 5.93 10.19
CA GLN A 135 -9.52 5.88 8.82
C GLN A 135 -8.12 5.27 8.79
N GLN A 136 -7.90 4.31 7.93
CA GLN A 136 -6.60 3.65 7.75
C GLN A 136 -6.27 3.48 6.26
N ILE A 137 -4.97 3.35 5.98
CA ILE A 137 -4.45 3.00 4.65
C ILE A 137 -3.65 1.72 4.79
N TRP A 138 -4.08 0.69 4.06
CA TRP A 138 -3.42 -0.62 4.04
C TRP A 138 -2.93 -0.94 2.64
N GLN A 139 -1.74 -1.53 2.54
CA GLN A 139 -1.16 -1.96 1.27
C GLN A 139 -0.96 -3.47 1.26
N THR A 140 -1.23 -4.09 0.13
CA THR A 140 -0.94 -5.50 -0.13
C THR A 140 -0.54 -5.70 -1.58
N SER A 141 0.17 -6.80 -1.86
CA SER A 141 0.56 -7.19 -3.22
C SER A 141 0.16 -8.62 -3.47
N PHE A 142 -0.29 -8.93 -4.67
CA PHE A 142 -0.62 -10.30 -5.07
C PHE A 142 -0.47 -10.47 -6.58
N MET A 143 -0.31 -11.71 -6.99
CA MET A 143 -0.29 -12.08 -8.40
C MET A 143 -1.69 -12.51 -8.84
N GLN A 144 -2.22 -11.86 -9.86
CA GLN A 144 -3.48 -12.23 -10.50
C GLN A 144 -3.20 -12.99 -11.80
N ILE A 145 -3.78 -14.18 -11.91
CA ILE A 145 -3.77 -14.98 -13.14
C ILE A 145 -5.24 -15.18 -13.54
N PRO A 146 -5.75 -14.47 -14.55
CA PRO A 146 -7.10 -14.72 -15.06
C PRO A 146 -7.26 -16.16 -15.56
N ALA A 147 -8.41 -16.78 -15.31
CA ALA A 147 -8.66 -18.19 -15.54
C ALA A 147 -8.51 -18.65 -17.01
N ASP A 148 -8.59 -17.72 -17.95
CA ASP A 148 -8.57 -17.95 -19.40
C ASP A 148 -7.34 -17.37 -20.09
N SER A 149 -6.39 -16.81 -19.34
CA SER A 149 -5.27 -16.09 -19.92
C SER A 149 -3.93 -16.74 -19.66
N SER A 150 -3.05 -16.61 -20.66
CA SER A 150 -1.63 -16.85 -20.54
C SER A 150 -0.87 -15.66 -19.90
N TYR A 151 -1.59 -14.65 -19.43
CA TYR A 151 -1.04 -13.45 -18.83
C TYR A 151 -1.14 -13.53 -17.31
N TRP A 152 -0.13 -13.03 -16.65
CA TRP A 152 -0.11 -12.79 -15.22
C TRP A 152 0.00 -11.27 -14.99
N ALA A 153 -0.40 -10.80 -13.83
CA ALA A 153 -0.20 -9.42 -13.41
C ALA A 153 0.23 -9.42 -11.94
N ASP A 154 1.33 -8.75 -11.65
CA ASP A 154 1.68 -8.39 -10.28
C ASP A 154 0.95 -7.09 -9.95
N ILE A 155 0.16 -7.12 -8.90
CA ILE A 155 -0.72 -6.03 -8.51
C ILE A 155 -0.39 -5.60 -7.09
N ASP A 156 -0.02 -4.32 -6.95
CA ASP A 156 0.07 -3.63 -5.68
C ASP A 156 -1.24 -2.89 -5.44
N LEU A 157 -1.82 -3.10 -4.28
CA LEU A 157 -3.05 -2.42 -3.84
C LEU A 157 -2.78 -1.49 -2.66
N GLU A 158 -3.46 -0.35 -2.70
CA GLU A 158 -3.62 0.53 -1.57
C GLU A 158 -5.12 0.70 -1.28
N LEU A 159 -5.54 0.26 -0.10
CA LEU A 159 -6.91 0.33 0.37
C LEU A 159 -7.05 1.49 1.34
N THR A 160 -7.93 2.43 1.05
CA THR A 160 -8.36 3.45 2.02
C THR A 160 -9.62 2.94 2.73
N LEU A 161 -9.52 2.78 4.04
CA LEU A 161 -10.54 2.19 4.90
C LEU A 161 -11.16 3.26 5.81
N ILE A 162 -12.46 3.14 6.05
CA ILE A 162 -13.21 3.95 7.01
C ILE A 162 -14.07 3.06 7.91
N LYS A 163 -14.16 3.43 9.20
CA LYS A 163 -15.10 2.84 10.16
C LYS A 163 -16.44 3.55 10.10
#